data_f8b3e27ac9f517c304d3fec4c7e6d5f2
#
_entry.id   f8b3e27ac9f517c304d3fec4c7e6d5f2
#
_cell.length_a   1.000
_cell.length_b   1.000
_cell.length_c   1.000
_cell.angle_alpha   90.00
_cell.angle_beta   90.00
_cell.angle_gamma   90.00
#
_symmetry.space_group_name_H-M   'P 1'
#
loop_
_entity.id
_entity.type
_entity.pdbx_description
1 polymer ?
#
loop_
_entity_poly.entity_id
_entity_poly.type
_entity_poly.pdbx_seq_one_letter_code
_entity_poly.pdbx_strand_id
1 'polypeptide(L)'
;REITFYIGKNQSENFATIDKGAEDDLWFHAKDVSSCHVVCEVPDDIKKKKELMYIIKIGALLCKNNTQKLVSISNVEFIYTQIKNITKTAVAGCVTTQNTKTIVC
;
A
#
# COMPACT_ATOMS: atom_id res chain seq x y z
N ARG A 1 6.84 14.47 12.99
CA ARG A 1 5.84 13.40 13.18
C ARG A 1 6.33 12.10 12.55
N GLU A 2 6.17 11.01 13.26
CA GLU A 2 6.52 9.69 12.75
C GLU A 2 5.29 9.02 12.13
N ILE A 3 5.49 8.44 10.95
CA ILE A 3 4.46 7.64 10.27
C ILE A 3 5.00 6.23 10.13
N THR A 4 4.23 5.25 10.58
CA THR A 4 4.63 3.85 10.53
C THR A 4 4.14 3.19 9.26
N PHE A 5 5.05 2.51 8.56
CA PHE A 5 4.75 1.70 7.38
C PHE A 5 5.16 0.26 7.62
N TYR A 6 4.34 -0.67 7.16
CA TYR A 6 4.63 -2.11 7.18
C TYR A 6 4.80 -2.58 5.75
N ILE A 7 5.82 -3.40 5.50
CA ILE A 7 6.15 -3.88 4.15
C ILE A 7 6.16 -5.41 4.14
N GLY A 8 5.33 -6.00 3.27
CA GLY A 8 5.30 -7.44 3.05
C GLY A 8 5.91 -7.77 1.70
N LYS A 9 6.91 -8.64 1.67
CA LYS A 9 7.70 -8.95 0.46
C LYS A 9 7.40 -10.34 -0.11
N ASN A 10 6.61 -11.14 0.56
CA ASN A 10 6.21 -12.47 0.09
C ASN A 10 4.76 -12.73 0.48
N GLN A 11 4.21 -13.85 0.02
CA GLN A 11 2.78 -14.18 0.22
C GLN A 11 2.36 -14.16 1.68
N SER A 12 3.17 -14.78 2.55
CA SER A 12 2.89 -14.85 3.97
C SER A 12 2.95 -13.48 4.64
N GLU A 13 4.01 -12.71 4.33
CA GLU A 13 4.19 -11.37 4.87
C GLU A 13 3.12 -10.40 4.38
N ASN A 14 2.64 -10.57 3.13
CA ASN A 14 1.61 -9.69 2.58
C ASN A 14 0.32 -9.78 3.38
N PHE A 15 -0.12 -11.00 3.74
CA PHE A 15 -1.30 -11.15 4.59
C PHE A 15 -1.07 -10.64 6.00
N ALA A 16 0.09 -10.92 6.58
CA ALA A 16 0.46 -10.43 7.92
C ALA A 16 0.50 -8.89 7.95
N THR A 17 0.98 -8.27 6.89
CA THR A 17 1.04 -6.82 6.77
C THR A 17 -0.36 -6.19 6.77
N ILE A 18 -1.30 -6.79 6.05
CA ILE A 18 -2.69 -6.34 6.04
C ILE A 18 -3.29 -6.43 7.45
N ASP A 19 -2.99 -7.51 8.18
CA ASP A 19 -3.53 -7.73 9.53
C ASP A 19 -3.01 -6.71 10.55
N LYS A 20 -1.89 -6.05 10.28
CA LYS A 20 -1.36 -5.00 11.16
C LYS A 20 -2.08 -3.67 11.02
N GLY A 21 -2.83 -3.47 9.94
CA GLY A 21 -3.53 -2.24 9.68
C GLY A 21 -4.91 -2.20 10.32
N ALA A 22 -5.34 -1.02 10.73
CA ALA A 22 -6.72 -0.75 11.12
C ALA A 22 -7.57 -0.47 9.86
N GLU A 23 -8.89 -0.47 9.99
CA GLU A 23 -9.80 -0.32 8.87
C GLU A 23 -9.55 0.92 8.01
N ASP A 24 -9.15 2.03 8.62
CA ASP A 24 -8.94 3.31 7.94
C ASP A 24 -7.49 3.52 7.51
N ASP A 25 -6.60 2.57 7.78
CA ASP A 25 -5.22 2.65 7.32
C ASP A 25 -5.15 2.36 5.83
N LEU A 26 -4.04 2.77 5.19
CA LEU A 26 -3.89 2.66 3.74
C LEU A 26 -3.05 1.45 3.35
N TRP A 27 -3.44 0.83 2.26
CA TRP A 27 -2.74 -0.29 1.62
C TRP A 27 -2.33 0.10 0.21
N PHE A 28 -1.13 -0.31 -0.20
CA PHE A 28 -0.53 0.02 -1.48
C PHE A 28 -0.05 -1.23 -2.20
N HIS A 29 -0.20 -1.24 -3.53
CA HIS A 29 0.27 -2.32 -4.40
C HIS A 29 0.45 -1.77 -5.81
N ALA A 30 1.37 -2.35 -6.58
CA ALA A 30 1.50 -1.97 -7.99
C ALA A 30 0.26 -2.36 -8.78
N LYS A 31 -0.13 -1.52 -9.73
CA LYS A 31 -1.29 -1.79 -10.58
C LYS A 31 -0.90 -2.81 -11.65
N ASP A 32 -1.72 -3.89 -11.76
CA ASP A 32 -1.61 -4.92 -12.81
C ASP A 32 -0.29 -5.71 -12.85
N VAL A 33 0.59 -5.57 -11.86
CA VAL A 33 1.79 -6.39 -11.75
C VAL A 33 2.00 -6.80 -10.30
N SER A 34 2.63 -7.93 -10.07
CA SER A 34 2.91 -8.36 -8.70
C SER A 34 4.01 -7.47 -8.09
N SER A 35 3.83 -7.13 -6.81
CA SER A 35 4.78 -6.30 -6.07
C SER A 35 4.68 -6.64 -4.59
N CYS A 36 5.52 -6.00 -3.76
CA CYS A 36 5.32 -6.04 -2.32
C CYS A 36 4.00 -5.34 -1.96
N HIS A 37 3.51 -5.62 -0.76
CA HIS A 37 2.39 -4.89 -0.15
C HIS A 37 2.94 -3.89 0.86
N VAL A 38 2.35 -2.72 0.93
CA VAL A 38 2.70 -1.71 1.94
C VAL A 38 1.43 -1.29 2.65
N VAL A 39 1.49 -1.21 3.97
CA VAL A 39 0.40 -0.69 4.80
C VAL A 39 0.93 0.49 5.60
N CYS A 40 0.18 1.57 5.60
CA CYS A 40 0.52 2.79 6.33
C CYS A 40 -0.49 3.02 7.45
N GLU A 41 0.00 3.19 8.67
CA GLU A 41 -0.83 3.66 9.77
C GLU A 41 -1.06 5.16 9.60
N VAL A 42 -2.28 5.55 9.26
CA VAL A 42 -2.63 6.95 9.06
C VAL A 42 -3.06 7.56 10.40
N PRO A 43 -2.35 8.60 10.88
CA PRO A 43 -2.75 9.26 12.12
C PRO A 43 -4.16 9.86 12.03
N ASP A 44 -4.93 9.73 13.11
CA ASP A 44 -6.31 10.22 13.16
C ASP A 44 -6.43 11.73 13.01
N ASP A 45 -5.35 12.46 13.31
CA ASP A 45 -5.33 13.93 13.29
C ASP A 45 -4.86 14.51 11.95
N ILE A 46 -4.69 13.68 10.91
CA ILE A 46 -4.40 14.15 9.58
C ILE A 46 -5.65 14.80 9.00
N LYS A 47 -5.63 16.11 8.82
CA LYS A 47 -6.79 16.88 8.34
C LYS A 47 -6.53 17.61 7.03
N LYS A 48 -5.27 17.82 6.67
CA LYS A 48 -4.91 18.53 5.44
C LYS A 48 -4.71 17.52 4.31
N LYS A 49 -5.40 17.76 3.19
CA LYS A 49 -5.28 16.93 2.00
C LYS A 49 -3.83 16.84 1.51
N LYS A 50 -3.09 17.93 1.59
CA LYS A 50 -1.69 17.99 1.17
C LYS A 50 -0.81 17.05 1.99
N GLU A 51 -1.03 16.99 3.31
CA GLU A 51 -0.31 16.09 4.21
C GLU A 51 -0.62 14.62 3.91
N LEU A 52 -1.91 14.32 3.68
CA LEU A 52 -2.32 12.97 3.30
C LEU A 52 -1.71 12.55 1.97
N MET A 53 -1.70 13.43 0.97
CA MET A 53 -1.08 13.12 -0.34
C MET A 53 0.42 12.88 -0.23
N TYR A 54 1.10 13.56 0.67
CA TYR A 54 2.51 13.31 0.93
C TYR A 54 2.73 11.89 1.47
N ILE A 55 1.91 11.46 2.43
CA ILE A 55 1.95 10.12 3.00
C ILE A 55 1.69 9.07 1.92
N ILE A 56 0.70 9.31 1.06
CA ILE A 56 0.35 8.40 -0.06
C ILE A 56 1.54 8.25 -1.01
N LYS A 57 2.20 9.34 -1.35
CA LYS A 57 3.37 9.30 -2.22
C LYS A 57 4.50 8.48 -1.60
N ILE A 58 4.76 8.63 -0.31
CA ILE A 58 5.78 7.85 0.39
C ILE A 58 5.43 6.36 0.39
N GLY A 59 4.17 6.02 0.64
CA GLY A 59 3.70 4.62 0.60
C GLY A 59 3.95 3.97 -0.76
N ALA A 60 3.62 4.67 -1.84
CA ALA A 60 3.86 4.19 -3.20
C ALA A 60 5.36 4.04 -3.50
N LEU A 61 6.17 5.00 -3.08
CA LEU A 61 7.63 4.93 -3.25
C LEU A 61 8.24 3.77 -2.48
N LEU A 62 7.76 3.50 -1.27
CA LEU A 62 8.22 2.33 -0.51
C LEU A 62 7.88 1.03 -1.21
N CYS A 63 6.69 0.93 -1.77
CA CYS A 63 6.28 -0.23 -2.56
C CYS A 63 7.21 -0.41 -3.78
N LYS A 64 7.48 0.67 -4.50
CA LYS A 64 8.36 0.65 -5.67
C LYS A 64 9.78 0.24 -5.29
N ASN A 65 10.35 0.85 -4.25
CA ASN A 65 11.74 0.64 -3.85
C ASN A 65 11.98 -0.75 -3.25
N ASN A 66 10.92 -1.41 -2.78
CA ASN A 66 11.00 -2.76 -2.22
C ASN A 66 10.54 -3.83 -3.20
N THR A 67 10.29 -3.47 -4.46
CA THR A 67 9.96 -4.40 -5.54
C THR A 67 11.03 -4.28 -6.61
N GLN A 68 12.00 -5.21 -6.59
CA GLN A 68 13.22 -5.12 -7.40
C GLN A 68 12.96 -4.84 -8.87
N LYS A 69 11.97 -5.49 -9.47
CA LYS A 69 11.65 -5.33 -10.90
C LYS A 69 11.08 -3.95 -11.25
N LEU A 70 10.69 -3.15 -10.27
CA LEU A 70 10.07 -1.84 -10.50
C LEU A 70 10.97 -0.67 -10.14
N VAL A 71 12.03 -0.89 -9.35
CA VAL A 71 12.82 0.17 -8.74
C VAL A 71 13.46 1.12 -9.76
N SER A 72 13.82 0.61 -10.93
CA SER A 72 14.47 1.40 -11.99
C SER A 72 13.51 1.87 -13.09
N ILE A 73 12.22 1.55 -12.99
CA ILE A 73 11.24 1.91 -14.00
C ILE A 73 10.62 3.26 -13.64
N SER A 74 10.53 4.17 -14.64
CA SER A 74 9.87 5.46 -14.46
C SER A 74 8.37 5.33 -14.64
N ASN A 75 7.60 6.14 -13.89
CA ASN A 75 6.15 6.28 -14.06
C ASN A 75 5.40 4.95 -13.88
N VAL A 76 5.70 4.26 -12.78
CA VAL A 76 4.94 3.07 -12.40
C VAL A 76 3.65 3.49 -11.69
N GLU A 77 2.54 2.88 -12.10
CA GLU A 77 1.25 3.12 -11.45
C GLU A 77 1.08 2.21 -10.24
N PHE A 78 0.62 2.78 -9.13
CA PHE A 78 0.29 2.06 -7.90
C PHE A 78 -1.17 2.32 -7.55
N ILE A 79 -1.83 1.32 -7.00
CA ILE A 79 -3.17 1.48 -6.43
C ILE A 79 -3.05 1.58 -4.92
N TYR A 80 -3.98 2.32 -4.33
CA TYR A 80 -4.10 2.39 -2.87
C TYR A 80 -5.57 2.50 -2.48
N THR A 81 -5.86 1.98 -1.31
CA THR A 81 -7.21 2.04 -0.74
C THR A 81 -7.10 1.80 0.77
N GLN A 82 -8.20 1.99 1.48
CA GLN A 82 -8.23 1.69 2.91
C GLN A 82 -8.32 0.17 3.15
N ILE A 83 -7.78 -0.29 4.26
CA ILE A 83 -7.77 -1.72 4.63
C ILE A 83 -9.18 -2.31 4.61
N LYS A 84 -10.18 -1.57 5.04
CA LYS A 84 -11.58 -2.04 5.04
C LYS A 84 -12.11 -2.44 3.65
N ASN A 85 -11.46 -1.97 2.59
CA ASN A 85 -11.84 -2.28 1.20
C ASN A 85 -11.09 -3.47 0.62
N ILE A 86 -10.34 -4.21 1.45
CA ILE A 86 -9.52 -5.33 1.02
C ILE A 86 -10.08 -6.63 1.58
N THR A 87 -10.19 -7.64 0.72
CA THR A 87 -10.62 -8.98 1.12
C THR A 87 -9.55 -9.98 0.70
N LYS A 88 -9.07 -10.78 1.66
CA LYS A 88 -8.13 -11.85 1.39
C LYS A 88 -8.84 -12.95 0.60
N THR A 89 -8.13 -13.56 -0.36
CA THR A 89 -8.65 -14.68 -1.14
C THR A 89 -8.10 -16.00 -0.59
N ALA A 90 -8.58 -17.11 -1.16
CA ALA A 90 -8.07 -18.44 -0.83
C ALA A 90 -6.61 -18.65 -1.30
N VAL A 91 -6.13 -17.82 -2.23
CA VAL A 91 -4.75 -17.88 -2.72
C VAL A 91 -3.88 -17.00 -1.82
N ALA A 92 -2.84 -17.60 -1.23
CA ALA A 92 -1.96 -16.90 -0.30
C ALA A 92 -1.34 -15.63 -0.93
N GLY A 93 -1.42 -14.52 -0.21
CA GLY A 93 -0.88 -13.24 -0.67
C GLY A 93 -1.74 -12.50 -1.68
N CYS A 94 -2.84 -13.07 -2.16
CA CYS A 94 -3.74 -12.45 -3.13
C CYS A 94 -4.97 -11.87 -2.46
N VAL A 95 -5.38 -10.68 -2.90
CA VAL A 95 -6.54 -9.98 -2.35
C VAL A 95 -7.43 -9.46 -3.46
N THR A 96 -8.71 -9.23 -3.12
CA THR A 96 -9.60 -8.40 -3.93
C THR A 96 -9.74 -7.04 -3.29
N THR A 97 -9.93 -6.01 -4.10
CA THR A 97 -9.96 -4.63 -3.62
C THR A 97 -11.18 -3.89 -4.17
N GLN A 98 -11.60 -2.86 -3.43
CA GLN A 98 -12.68 -1.96 -3.84
C GLN A 98 -12.24 -0.52 -3.58
N ASN A 99 -12.85 0.43 -4.31
CA ASN A 99 -12.64 1.87 -4.12
C ASN A 99 -11.17 2.27 -4.19
N THR A 100 -10.42 1.66 -5.13
CA THR A 100 -9.01 1.96 -5.30
C THR A 100 -8.81 3.29 -6.01
N LYS A 101 -7.72 3.97 -5.66
CA LYS A 101 -7.22 5.15 -6.35
C LYS A 101 -5.83 4.85 -6.88
N THR A 102 -5.37 5.63 -7.83
CA THR A 102 -4.08 5.41 -8.51
C THR A 102 -3.14 6.57 -8.24
N ILE A 103 -1.86 6.24 -8.05
CA ILE A 103 -0.78 7.23 -7.97
C ILE A 103 0.40 6.72 -8.81
N VAL A 104 1.09 7.63 -9.47
CA VAL A 104 2.24 7.32 -10.34
C VAL A 104 3.53 7.72 -9.64
N CYS A 105 4.49 6.81 -9.64
CA CYS A 105 5.84 7.07 -9.08
C CYS A 105 6.96 6.62 -10.01
#